data_5d2f68dc9360d73cdc7a327585553b04
#
_entry.id   5d2f68dc9360d73cdc7a327585553b04
#
_cell.length_a   1.000
_cell.length_b   1.000
_cell.length_c   1.000
_cell.angle_alpha   90.00
_cell.angle_beta   90.00
_cell.angle_gamma   90.00
#
_symmetry.space_group_name_H-M   'P 1'
#
loop_
_entity.id
_entity.type
_entity.pdbx_description
1 polymer ?
#
loop_
_entity_poly.entity_id
_entity_poly.type
_entity_poly.pdbx_seq_one_letter_code
_entity_poly.pdbx_strand_id
1 'polypeptide(L)'
;MFNSIAAYYSPVYLILVAIFSLRIVRKYKRNYGIRNYQYPSSGSRDFIIVTLLTLIIGTRPISGKYFVDMAGYADHYVRYLGEKFIFDWNAENLLFDNLFAYWYCYDLGITLFFILISGIYFGCSYIGIQRIIPNHTLPAYLVFLAAFSTFSYATNGIKAGAAAAIFIMAM
;
A
#
# COMPACT_ATOMS: atom_id res chain seq x y z
N MET A 1 -14.81 -20.88 -6.92
CA MET A 1 -13.42 -20.46 -7.19
C MET A 1 -13.44 -19.03 -7.71
N PHE A 2 -12.72 -18.10 -7.10
CA PHE A 2 -12.77 -16.68 -7.43
C PHE A 2 -12.11 -16.42 -8.79
N ASN A 3 -12.88 -15.90 -9.74
CA ASN A 3 -12.44 -15.74 -11.14
C ASN A 3 -12.00 -14.32 -11.51
N SER A 4 -12.03 -13.39 -10.54
CA SER A 4 -11.65 -11.99 -10.75
C SER A 4 -10.80 -11.46 -9.60
N ILE A 5 -10.05 -10.38 -9.83
CA ILE A 5 -9.31 -9.66 -8.79
C ILE A 5 -10.25 -9.25 -7.65
N ALA A 6 -11.42 -8.71 -8.00
CA ALA A 6 -12.45 -8.32 -7.03
C ALA A 6 -12.90 -9.51 -6.18
N ALA A 7 -13.06 -10.69 -6.78
CA ALA A 7 -13.45 -11.89 -6.06
C ALA A 7 -12.36 -12.44 -5.13
N TYR A 8 -11.08 -12.21 -5.45
CA TYR A 8 -9.98 -12.65 -4.61
C TYR A 8 -9.78 -11.76 -3.37
N TYR A 9 -9.83 -10.42 -3.55
CA TYR A 9 -9.57 -9.47 -2.46
C TYR A 9 -10.82 -8.90 -1.82
N SER A 10 -11.96 -8.93 -2.51
CA SER A 10 -13.19 -8.32 -1.99
C SER A 10 -13.59 -8.83 -0.60
N PRO A 11 -13.47 -10.13 -0.24
CA PRO A 11 -13.82 -10.58 1.11
C PRO A 11 -12.93 -9.97 2.18
N VAL A 12 -11.60 -9.97 1.98
CA VAL A 12 -10.64 -9.41 2.94
C VAL A 12 -10.81 -7.91 3.05
N TYR A 13 -10.94 -7.23 1.92
CA TYR A 13 -11.11 -5.79 1.87
C TYR A 13 -12.44 -5.35 2.49
N LEU A 14 -13.55 -6.02 2.15
CA LEU A 14 -14.86 -5.75 2.73
C LEU A 14 -14.89 -6.02 4.23
N ILE A 15 -14.25 -7.10 4.70
CA ILE A 15 -14.13 -7.39 6.14
C ILE A 15 -13.35 -6.30 6.84
N LEU A 16 -12.22 -5.86 6.29
CA LEU A 16 -11.43 -4.75 6.86
C LEU A 16 -12.25 -3.46 6.90
N VAL A 17 -12.88 -3.07 5.79
CA VAL A 17 -13.74 -1.88 5.72
C VAL A 17 -14.90 -1.99 6.70
N ALA A 18 -15.56 -3.15 6.80
CA ALA A 18 -16.66 -3.38 7.73
C ALA A 18 -16.21 -3.28 9.20
N ILE A 19 -15.10 -3.94 9.57
CA ILE A 19 -14.56 -3.86 10.94
C ILE A 19 -14.24 -2.41 11.30
N PHE A 20 -13.60 -1.67 10.41
CA PHE A 20 -13.23 -0.29 10.65
C PHE A 20 -14.44 0.63 10.70
N SER A 21 -15.40 0.48 9.79
CA SER A 21 -16.65 1.25 9.79
C SER A 21 -17.44 1.03 11.08
N LEU A 22 -17.56 -0.22 11.53
CA LEU A 22 -18.22 -0.53 12.79
C LEU A 22 -17.50 0.08 14.00
N ARG A 23 -16.17 0.10 14.00
CA ARG A 23 -15.39 0.76 15.07
C ARG A 23 -15.61 2.27 15.09
N ILE A 24 -15.64 2.91 13.92
CA ILE A 24 -15.93 4.35 13.81
C ILE A 24 -17.34 4.65 14.31
N VAL A 25 -18.34 3.92 13.82
CA VAL A 25 -19.75 4.12 14.24
C VAL A 25 -19.95 3.90 15.72
N ARG A 26 -19.36 2.81 16.31
CA ARG A 26 -19.44 2.56 17.76
C ARG A 26 -18.79 3.67 18.56
N LYS A 27 -17.65 4.18 18.12
CA LYS A 27 -16.93 5.27 18.78
C LYS A 27 -17.71 6.58 18.66
N TYR A 28 -18.28 6.87 17.49
CA TYR A 28 -19.13 8.03 17.27
C TYR A 28 -20.37 8.01 18.17
N LYS A 29 -21.12 6.90 18.20
CA LYS A 29 -22.30 6.74 19.08
C LYS A 29 -21.97 6.92 20.57
N ARG A 30 -20.82 6.42 21.02
CA ARG A 30 -20.41 6.55 22.43
C ARG A 30 -20.09 7.99 22.82
N ASN A 31 -19.69 8.82 21.89
CA ASN A 31 -19.18 10.19 22.12
C ASN A 31 -20.13 11.30 21.67
N TYR A 32 -21.39 10.97 21.31
CA TYR A 32 -22.36 11.95 20.82
C TYR A 32 -22.75 13.05 21.83
N GLY A 33 -22.25 12.99 23.07
CA GLY A 33 -22.47 14.00 24.10
C GLY A 33 -21.25 14.88 24.44
N ILE A 34 -20.10 14.66 23.84
CA ILE A 34 -18.86 15.35 24.24
C ILE A 34 -18.37 16.24 23.09
N ARG A 35 -18.57 17.53 23.25
CA ARG A 35 -18.27 18.60 22.27
C ARG A 35 -16.78 18.77 21.91
N ASN A 36 -15.84 18.11 22.60
CA ASN A 36 -14.39 18.28 22.43
C ASN A 36 -13.69 16.90 22.37
N TYR A 37 -14.07 16.03 21.42
CA TYR A 37 -13.34 14.78 21.26
C TYR A 37 -12.09 15.01 20.39
N GLN A 38 -10.94 15.16 21.04
CA GLN A 38 -9.65 14.95 20.39
C GLN A 38 -9.45 13.44 20.16
N TYR A 39 -9.34 13.04 18.90
CA TYR A 39 -8.89 11.68 18.63
C TYR A 39 -7.51 11.50 19.26
N PRO A 40 -7.29 10.41 20.03
CA PRO A 40 -5.95 10.14 20.52
C PRO A 40 -5.00 10.12 19.33
N SER A 41 -3.89 10.82 19.46
CA SER A 41 -2.82 10.86 18.47
C SER A 41 -2.49 9.46 17.98
N SER A 42 -2.10 9.37 16.71
CA SER A 42 -1.52 8.20 16.06
C SER A 42 -0.73 7.35 17.06
N GLY A 43 -1.18 6.14 17.29
CA GLY A 43 -0.58 5.23 18.26
C GLY A 43 -0.22 3.89 17.62
N SER A 44 0.31 2.99 18.42
CA SER A 44 0.72 1.63 18.03
C SER A 44 -0.32 0.89 17.18
N ARG A 45 -1.61 1.20 17.33
CA ARG A 45 -2.70 0.59 16.56
C ARG A 45 -2.70 0.95 15.09
N ASP A 46 -2.39 2.20 14.78
CA ASP A 46 -2.40 2.67 13.40
C ASP A 46 -1.18 2.09 12.65
N PHE A 47 -0.05 2.00 13.35
CA PHE A 47 1.14 1.31 12.84
C PHE A 47 0.86 -0.17 12.53
N ILE A 48 0.16 -0.87 13.41
CA ILE A 48 -0.24 -2.27 13.17
C ILE A 48 -1.09 -2.39 11.91
N ILE A 49 -2.05 -1.48 11.69
CA ILE A 49 -2.90 -1.49 10.50
C ILE A 49 -2.06 -1.32 9.22
N VAL A 50 -1.17 -0.33 9.19
CA VAL A 50 -0.29 -0.07 8.04
C VAL A 50 0.61 -1.29 7.78
N THR A 51 1.19 -1.86 8.83
CA THR A 51 2.06 -3.04 8.72
C THR A 51 1.30 -4.26 8.19
N LEU A 52 0.11 -4.54 8.71
CA LEU A 52 -0.70 -5.66 8.25
C LEU A 52 -1.10 -5.49 6.78
N LEU A 53 -1.52 -4.29 6.36
CA LEU A 53 -1.84 -4.01 4.96
C LEU A 53 -0.62 -4.19 4.06
N THR A 54 0.54 -3.69 4.47
CA THR A 54 1.81 -3.86 3.77
C THR A 54 2.14 -5.34 3.56
N LEU A 55 2.02 -6.14 4.61
CA LEU A 55 2.31 -7.57 4.53
C LEU A 55 1.29 -8.31 3.65
N ILE A 56 -0.01 -8.09 3.87
CA ILE A 56 -1.08 -8.76 3.09
C ILE A 56 -0.94 -8.44 1.60
N ILE A 57 -0.70 -7.19 1.25
CA ILE A 57 -0.58 -6.78 -0.15
C ILE A 57 0.80 -7.16 -0.72
N GLY A 58 1.87 -7.02 0.04
CA GLY A 58 3.23 -7.33 -0.42
C GLY A 58 3.50 -8.82 -0.60
N THR A 59 2.87 -9.69 0.21
CA THR A 59 3.04 -11.15 0.13
C THR A 59 1.99 -11.85 -0.72
N ARG A 60 1.14 -11.09 -1.42
CA ARG A 60 0.12 -11.68 -2.29
C ARG A 60 0.73 -12.56 -3.38
N PRO A 61 0.04 -13.62 -3.82
CA PRO A 61 0.55 -14.52 -4.85
C PRO A 61 0.69 -13.78 -6.18
N ILE A 62 1.79 -14.03 -6.87
CA ILE A 62 2.07 -13.49 -8.20
C ILE A 62 1.16 -14.20 -9.20
N SER A 63 0.38 -13.45 -9.96
CA SER A 63 -0.59 -14.00 -10.91
C SER A 63 -0.74 -13.10 -12.13
N GLY A 64 -0.32 -13.59 -13.30
CA GLY A 64 -0.53 -12.88 -14.57
C GLY A 64 -1.98 -12.69 -14.97
N LYS A 65 -2.91 -13.43 -14.35
CA LYS A 65 -4.36 -13.29 -14.61
C LYS A 65 -4.98 -12.13 -13.80
N TYR A 66 -4.48 -11.87 -12.60
CA TYR A 66 -5.11 -10.93 -11.65
C TYR A 66 -4.24 -9.71 -11.38
N PHE A 67 -2.93 -9.86 -11.47
CA PHE A 67 -1.94 -8.83 -11.14
C PHE A 67 -0.89 -8.76 -12.24
N VAL A 68 -1.31 -8.23 -13.39
CA VAL A 68 -0.49 -8.22 -14.62
C VAL A 68 0.86 -7.53 -14.40
N ASP A 69 0.85 -6.37 -13.73
CA ASP A 69 2.09 -5.65 -13.45
C ASP A 69 3.05 -6.48 -12.58
N MET A 70 2.53 -7.14 -11.54
CA MET A 70 3.38 -7.98 -10.69
C MET A 70 3.99 -9.16 -11.44
N ALA A 71 3.21 -9.78 -12.32
CA ALA A 71 3.72 -10.87 -13.14
C ALA A 71 4.82 -10.37 -14.09
N GLY A 72 4.64 -9.18 -14.67
CA GLY A 72 5.65 -8.52 -15.50
C GLY A 72 6.95 -8.25 -14.72
N TYR A 73 6.85 -7.71 -13.50
CA TYR A 73 8.03 -7.52 -12.64
C TYR A 73 8.68 -8.84 -12.23
N ALA A 74 7.90 -9.86 -11.92
CA ALA A 74 8.45 -11.18 -11.55
C ALA A 74 9.18 -11.85 -12.72
N ASP A 75 8.62 -11.76 -13.94
CA ASP A 75 9.27 -12.27 -15.15
C ASP A 75 10.58 -11.50 -15.44
N HIS A 76 10.54 -10.18 -15.34
CA HIS A 76 11.72 -9.33 -15.50
C HIS A 76 12.79 -9.67 -14.45
N TYR A 77 12.40 -9.82 -13.18
CA TYR A 77 13.29 -10.20 -12.09
C TYR A 77 14.04 -11.51 -12.39
N VAL A 78 13.31 -12.55 -12.80
CA VAL A 78 13.93 -13.86 -13.12
C VAL A 78 14.84 -13.76 -14.34
N ARG A 79 14.46 -12.97 -15.34
CA ARG A 79 15.22 -12.83 -16.60
C ARG A 79 16.58 -12.16 -16.39
N TYR A 80 16.66 -11.17 -15.52
CA TYR A 80 17.88 -10.37 -15.29
C TYR A 80 18.54 -10.65 -13.94
N LEU A 81 18.16 -11.75 -13.30
CA LEU A 81 18.70 -12.16 -12.00
C LEU A 81 20.23 -12.32 -12.04
N GLY A 82 20.91 -11.66 -11.12
CA GLY A 82 22.36 -11.76 -10.99
C GLY A 82 23.17 -10.99 -12.04
N GLU A 83 22.54 -10.17 -12.87
CA GLU A 83 23.28 -9.26 -13.75
C GLU A 83 24.05 -8.22 -12.94
N LYS A 84 25.09 -7.62 -13.57
CA LYS A 84 25.86 -6.57 -12.91
C LYS A 84 25.03 -5.28 -12.80
N PHE A 85 24.88 -4.77 -11.58
CA PHE A 85 24.20 -3.50 -11.38
C PHE A 85 24.97 -2.34 -12.03
N ILE A 86 24.30 -1.61 -12.92
CA ILE A 86 24.76 -0.35 -13.50
C ILE A 86 23.63 0.64 -13.36
N PHE A 87 23.90 1.80 -12.75
CA PHE A 87 22.89 2.85 -12.60
C PHE A 87 22.57 3.46 -13.96
N ASP A 88 21.31 3.36 -14.39
CA ASP A 88 20.85 3.93 -15.66
C ASP A 88 20.26 5.33 -15.42
N TRP A 89 21.00 6.35 -15.88
CA TRP A 89 20.57 7.75 -15.83
C TRP A 89 19.46 8.09 -16.81
N ASN A 90 19.23 7.26 -17.83
CA ASN A 90 18.23 7.47 -18.86
C ASN A 90 16.96 6.65 -18.60
N ALA A 91 16.87 5.96 -17.48
CA ALA A 91 15.69 5.18 -17.12
C ALA A 91 14.44 6.07 -17.07
N GLU A 92 13.33 5.58 -17.61
CA GLU A 92 12.05 6.30 -17.67
C GLU A 92 11.57 6.73 -16.26
N ASN A 93 11.71 5.83 -15.28
CA ASN A 93 11.42 6.11 -13.88
C ASN A 93 12.68 5.96 -13.03
N LEU A 94 13.53 6.99 -13.08
CA LEU A 94 14.90 6.97 -12.59
C LEU A 94 15.09 6.24 -11.25
N LEU A 95 14.29 6.59 -10.23
CA LEU A 95 14.44 5.99 -8.90
C LEU A 95 13.87 4.58 -8.84
N PHE A 96 12.68 4.35 -9.39
CA PHE A 96 12.01 3.06 -9.29
C PHE A 96 12.75 1.98 -10.11
N ASP A 97 13.11 2.30 -11.35
CA ASP A 97 13.72 1.33 -12.26
C ASP A 97 15.15 0.97 -11.79
N ASN A 98 15.92 1.93 -11.28
CA ASN A 98 17.23 1.65 -10.67
C ASN A 98 17.12 0.91 -9.32
N LEU A 99 16.12 1.21 -8.51
CA LEU A 99 15.85 0.43 -7.29
C LEU A 99 15.51 -1.01 -7.62
N PHE A 100 14.69 -1.24 -8.64
CA PHE A 100 14.33 -2.57 -9.09
C PHE A 100 15.52 -3.31 -9.70
N ALA A 101 16.36 -2.60 -10.51
CA ALA A 101 17.61 -3.14 -11.03
C ALA A 101 18.57 -3.58 -9.90
N TYR A 102 18.76 -2.75 -8.90
CA TYR A 102 19.50 -3.11 -7.72
C TYR A 102 18.97 -4.41 -7.08
N TRP A 103 17.63 -4.53 -7.00
CA TRP A 103 16.98 -5.66 -6.34
C TRP A 103 17.23 -6.99 -7.04
N TYR A 104 17.12 -7.06 -8.38
CA TYR A 104 17.36 -8.29 -9.12
C TYR A 104 18.85 -8.60 -9.29
N CYS A 105 19.70 -7.59 -9.39
CA CYS A 105 21.17 -7.80 -9.47
C CYS A 105 21.74 -8.46 -8.20
N TYR A 106 21.21 -8.13 -7.03
CA TYR A 106 21.68 -8.68 -5.75
C TYR A 106 20.81 -9.82 -5.20
N ASP A 107 19.87 -10.33 -5.98
CA ASP A 107 18.95 -11.43 -5.59
C ASP A 107 18.28 -11.23 -4.21
N LEU A 108 17.74 -10.05 -3.98
CA LEU A 108 17.11 -9.73 -2.69
C LEU A 108 15.70 -10.32 -2.53
N GLY A 109 15.20 -11.04 -3.54
CA GLY A 109 13.90 -11.68 -3.55
C GLY A 109 12.75 -10.77 -3.96
N ILE A 110 12.01 -11.17 -4.99
CA ILE A 110 10.93 -10.37 -5.57
C ILE A 110 9.79 -10.07 -4.56
N THR A 111 9.50 -11.00 -3.65
CA THR A 111 8.48 -10.80 -2.61
C THR A 111 8.86 -9.66 -1.67
N LEU A 112 10.12 -9.56 -1.28
CA LEU A 112 10.61 -8.45 -0.45
C LEU A 112 10.50 -7.11 -1.18
N PHE A 113 10.72 -7.08 -2.49
CA PHE A 113 10.49 -5.90 -3.31
C PHE A 113 9.02 -5.44 -3.23
N PHE A 114 8.08 -6.36 -3.40
CA PHE A 114 6.66 -6.01 -3.30
C PHE A 114 6.24 -5.57 -1.89
N ILE A 115 6.82 -6.15 -0.85
CA ILE A 115 6.61 -5.70 0.54
C ILE A 115 7.14 -4.27 0.71
N LEU A 116 8.34 -3.97 0.21
CA LEU A 116 8.93 -2.64 0.27
C LEU A 116 8.05 -1.60 -0.43
N ILE A 117 7.64 -1.85 -1.67
CA ILE A 117 6.81 -0.91 -2.43
C ILE A 117 5.43 -0.73 -1.79
N SER A 118 4.82 -1.81 -1.30
CA SER A 118 3.56 -1.73 -0.54
C SER A 118 3.74 -0.92 0.76
N GLY A 119 4.86 -1.08 1.44
CA GLY A 119 5.21 -0.32 2.64
C GLY A 119 5.37 1.17 2.35
N ILE A 120 6.04 1.54 1.26
CA ILE A 120 6.13 2.93 0.78
C ILE A 120 4.72 3.46 0.50
N TYR A 121 3.91 2.73 -0.25
CA TYR A 121 2.57 3.17 -0.62
C TYR A 121 1.68 3.43 0.59
N PHE A 122 1.51 2.45 1.47
CA PHE A 122 0.62 2.57 2.63
C PHE A 122 1.22 3.46 3.73
N GLY A 123 2.52 3.37 3.98
CA GLY A 123 3.21 4.15 4.99
C GLY A 123 3.26 5.64 4.65
N CYS A 124 3.69 5.99 3.44
CA CYS A 124 3.73 7.39 3.01
C CYS A 124 2.33 8.00 2.92
N SER A 125 1.33 7.25 2.42
CA SER A 125 -0.06 7.71 2.41
C SER A 125 -0.58 7.98 3.82
N TYR A 126 -0.27 7.10 4.79
CA TYR A 126 -0.65 7.30 6.19
C TYR A 126 -0.01 8.56 6.78
N ILE A 127 1.32 8.73 6.60
CA ILE A 127 2.05 9.89 7.11
C ILE A 127 1.53 11.18 6.46
N GLY A 128 1.29 11.18 5.14
CA GLY A 128 0.73 12.33 4.45
C GLY A 128 -0.65 12.71 4.97
N ILE A 129 -1.56 11.75 5.13
CA ILE A 129 -2.89 11.99 5.72
C ILE A 129 -2.77 12.52 7.16
N GLN A 130 -1.83 11.99 7.95
CA GLN A 130 -1.59 12.46 9.30
C GLN A 130 -1.15 13.92 9.34
N ARG A 131 -0.32 14.36 8.39
CA ARG A 131 0.13 15.75 8.29
C ARG A 131 -1.01 16.69 7.89
N ILE A 132 -1.83 16.28 6.93
CA ILE A 132 -2.92 17.10 6.39
C ILE A 132 -4.11 17.15 7.37
N ILE A 133 -4.46 16.04 8.01
CA ILE A 133 -5.64 15.91 8.88
C ILE A 133 -5.26 15.25 10.22
N PRO A 134 -4.44 15.92 11.06
CA PRO A 134 -3.85 15.29 12.26
C PRO A 134 -4.89 14.84 13.29
N ASN A 135 -6.02 15.58 13.41
CA ASN A 135 -7.06 15.26 14.39
C ASN A 135 -7.99 14.11 13.98
N HIS A 136 -7.98 13.74 12.70
CA HIS A 136 -8.85 12.71 12.13
C HIS A 136 -8.10 11.74 11.21
N THR A 137 -6.82 11.47 11.48
CA THR A 137 -5.94 10.64 10.65
C THR A 137 -6.55 9.28 10.35
N LEU A 138 -6.97 8.56 11.37
CA LEU A 138 -7.52 7.22 11.17
C LEU A 138 -8.82 7.21 10.34
N PRO A 139 -9.85 8.03 10.63
CA PRO A 139 -11.02 8.12 9.75
C PRO A 139 -10.68 8.48 8.31
N ALA A 140 -9.80 9.45 8.09
CA ALA A 140 -9.38 9.86 6.75
C ALA A 140 -8.62 8.73 6.02
N TYR A 141 -7.74 8.02 6.74
CA TYR A 141 -7.03 6.87 6.18
C TYR A 141 -7.99 5.73 5.83
N LEU A 142 -9.05 5.51 6.59
CA LEU A 142 -10.07 4.52 6.27
C LEU A 142 -10.88 4.89 5.02
N VAL A 143 -11.18 6.18 4.83
CA VAL A 143 -11.80 6.67 3.58
C VAL A 143 -10.85 6.44 2.40
N PHE A 144 -9.57 6.75 2.55
CA PHE A 144 -8.56 6.44 1.55
C PHE A 144 -8.52 4.94 1.21
N LEU A 145 -8.51 4.07 2.21
CA LEU A 145 -8.52 2.61 2.00
C LEU A 145 -9.82 2.11 1.35
N ALA A 146 -10.94 2.78 1.57
CA ALA A 146 -12.22 2.43 0.95
C ALA A 146 -12.29 2.80 -0.55
N ALA A 147 -11.39 3.66 -1.03
CA ALA A 147 -11.36 4.02 -2.44
C ALA A 147 -10.86 2.85 -3.30
N PHE A 148 -11.57 2.53 -4.37
CA PHE A 148 -11.17 1.48 -5.31
C PHE A 148 -9.79 1.74 -5.93
N SER A 149 -9.47 3.01 -6.18
CA SER A 149 -8.18 3.44 -6.71
C SER A 149 -7.02 3.05 -5.80
N THR A 150 -7.19 3.10 -4.48
CA THR A 150 -6.17 2.68 -3.50
C THR A 150 -5.75 1.24 -3.73
N PHE A 151 -6.73 0.37 -3.91
CA PHE A 151 -6.46 -1.04 -4.17
C PHE A 151 -5.80 -1.25 -5.55
N SER A 152 -6.28 -0.56 -6.58
CA SER A 152 -5.70 -0.64 -7.92
C SER A 152 -4.23 -0.20 -7.94
N TYR A 153 -3.90 0.91 -7.31
CA TYR A 153 -2.51 1.40 -7.19
C TYR A 153 -1.63 0.52 -6.31
N ALA A 154 -2.20 -0.13 -5.31
CA ALA A 154 -1.44 -1.06 -4.48
C ALA A 154 -1.11 -2.38 -5.20
N THR A 155 -1.82 -2.73 -6.27
CA THR A 155 -1.74 -4.04 -6.91
C THR A 155 -1.27 -4.02 -8.36
N ASN A 156 -1.76 -3.11 -9.18
CA ASN A 156 -1.45 -3.05 -10.60
C ASN A 156 -0.69 -1.77 -11.01
N GLY A 157 -0.91 -0.66 -10.34
CA GLY A 157 -0.20 0.60 -10.62
C GLY A 157 0.87 0.91 -9.59
N ILE A 158 1.70 -0.05 -9.21
CA ILE A 158 2.59 0.05 -8.04
C ILE A 158 3.61 1.20 -8.13
N LYS A 159 4.16 1.50 -9.31
CA LYS A 159 5.04 2.66 -9.51
C LYS A 159 4.31 3.97 -9.25
N ALA A 160 3.16 4.15 -9.90
CA ALA A 160 2.36 5.36 -9.79
C ALA A 160 1.80 5.53 -8.36
N GLY A 161 1.38 4.43 -7.74
CA GLY A 161 0.92 4.41 -6.35
C GLY A 161 2.01 4.87 -5.38
N ALA A 162 3.21 4.30 -5.47
CA ALA A 162 4.34 4.68 -4.63
C ALA A 162 4.73 6.15 -4.84
N ALA A 163 4.80 6.62 -6.09
CA ALA A 163 5.11 8.01 -6.41
C ALA A 163 4.06 8.99 -5.84
N ALA A 164 2.77 8.68 -6.02
CA ALA A 164 1.68 9.49 -5.47
C ALA A 164 1.71 9.54 -3.93
N ALA A 165 1.99 8.41 -3.28
CA ALA A 165 2.09 8.34 -1.82
C ALA A 165 3.25 9.17 -1.27
N ILE A 166 4.42 9.12 -1.91
CA ILE A 166 5.57 9.95 -1.57
C ILE A 166 5.24 11.43 -1.75
N PHE A 167 4.57 11.78 -2.84
CA PHE A 167 4.15 13.16 -3.10
C PHE A 167 3.20 13.68 -2.01
N ILE A 168 2.17 12.89 -1.64
CA ILE A 168 1.25 13.26 -0.55
C ILE A 168 1.98 13.40 0.79
N MET A 169 2.96 12.54 1.06
CA MET A 169 3.78 12.63 2.26
C MET A 169 4.63 13.91 2.29
N ALA A 170 5.10 14.38 1.13
CA ALA A 170 5.95 15.56 1.02
C ALA A 170 5.19 16.89 1.16
N MET A 171 3.87 16.88 1.01
CA MET A 171 2.99 18.05 1.25
C MET A 171 2.84 18.34 2.74
#